data_0ba5189325904afc1def2472f86b1c2e
#
_entry.id   0ba5189325904afc1def2472f86b1c2e
#
_cell.length_a   1.000
_cell.length_b   1.000
_cell.length_c   1.000
_cell.angle_alpha   90.00
_cell.angle_beta   90.00
_cell.angle_gamma   90.00
#
_symmetry.space_group_name_H-M   'P 1'
#
loop_
_entity.id
_entity.type
_entity.pdbx_description
1 polymer ?
#
loop_
_entity_poly.entity_id
_entity_poly.type
_entity_poly.pdbx_seq_one_letter_code
_entity_poly.pdbx_strand_id
1 'polypeptide(L)'
;MLLTAPLLVLCLLAALAIFARRGLSLYPRNAVGFLHPSAAAGGGGERVLWVAIDSIQKDDIKNGIDRLYVLYCTQTSGKSDDGRCEPPQEYLARVVQKQFHITLPRPIKVVHLRSSMTKWLDGGRYPFLTLLLQVVCGSILLFYESCVVNTMTPTVIESVGIPGVYPLLSIFAGSRIVAYTHYPIITPVMTQRVENGEMRYNNKGAVARHGVLRKAKVLYYKLFAHIYRWMGKFPDLVMTNSTWTKGHIQQLWGHDVPVLVYPPCAVSHFMPLRKLPHQRINTVVSVGQFRPEKNHMLQLQSFALALPRLPTDAKLIMIGGARNEEDKQRAEAVKVEAQRLGIADRVDVRVGAPFSEVSESLAQCCIGLHTMEDEHFGIVLVEYIACGCIPLGHRSGGVCLDIITSPNVGFLAATAEEYADCMAEIFRIKNDEPETYRKFQECGMATIARFSDESFGEKLTASLRRHLPS
;
A
#
# COMPACT_ATOMS: atom_id res chain seq x y z
N MET A 1 33.00 -39.93 -5.66
CA MET A 1 31.71 -39.52 -5.09
C MET A 1 31.60 -38.04 -4.68
N LEU A 2 32.66 -37.34 -4.27
CA LEU A 2 32.60 -35.93 -3.85
C LEU A 2 32.41 -34.90 -5.00
N LEU A 3 32.74 -35.26 -6.24
CA LEU A 3 32.58 -34.37 -7.42
C LEU A 3 31.24 -34.53 -8.14
N THR A 4 30.47 -35.57 -7.86
CA THR A 4 29.18 -35.83 -8.54
C THR A 4 28.05 -34.99 -8.01
N ALA A 5 27.99 -34.66 -6.73
CA ALA A 5 26.92 -33.87 -6.13
C ALA A 5 26.94 -32.40 -6.62
N PRO A 6 28.06 -31.66 -6.64
CA PRO A 6 28.14 -30.32 -7.19
C PRO A 6 27.77 -30.28 -8.69
N LEU A 7 28.23 -31.28 -9.47
CA LEU A 7 27.90 -31.37 -10.89
C LEU A 7 26.39 -31.59 -11.13
N LEU A 8 25.77 -32.45 -10.33
CA LEU A 8 24.34 -32.70 -10.38
C LEU A 8 23.56 -31.43 -10.05
N VAL A 9 23.96 -30.68 -9.02
CA VAL A 9 23.35 -29.40 -8.63
C VAL A 9 23.48 -28.38 -9.78
N LEU A 10 24.66 -28.28 -10.41
CA LEU A 10 24.86 -27.39 -11.55
C LEU A 10 23.99 -27.77 -12.75
N CYS A 11 23.87 -29.07 -13.05
CA CYS A 11 23.00 -29.56 -14.11
C CYS A 11 21.51 -29.25 -13.81
N LEU A 12 21.06 -29.40 -12.57
CA LEU A 12 19.71 -29.07 -12.17
C LEU A 12 19.43 -27.56 -12.27
N LEU A 13 20.37 -26.71 -11.83
CA LEU A 13 20.25 -25.26 -11.98
C LEU A 13 20.24 -24.81 -13.44
N ALA A 14 21.09 -25.43 -14.28
CA ALA A 14 21.11 -25.17 -15.73
C ALA A 14 19.79 -25.60 -16.39
N ALA A 15 19.28 -26.78 -16.06
CA ALA A 15 17.99 -27.26 -16.56
C ALA A 15 16.84 -26.35 -16.13
N LEU A 16 16.85 -25.90 -14.85
CA LEU A 16 15.88 -24.93 -14.36
C LEU A 16 15.95 -23.60 -15.12
N ALA A 17 17.14 -23.08 -15.37
CA ALA A 17 17.34 -21.86 -16.13
C ALA A 17 16.84 -21.98 -17.58
N ILE A 18 17.18 -23.09 -18.25
CA ILE A 18 16.71 -23.38 -19.63
C ILE A 18 15.19 -23.41 -19.65
N PHE A 19 14.57 -24.10 -18.70
CA PHE A 19 13.12 -24.23 -18.62
C PHE A 19 12.43 -22.91 -18.28
N ALA A 20 12.96 -22.14 -17.34
CA ALA A 20 12.41 -20.85 -16.95
C ALA A 20 12.54 -19.79 -18.08
N ARG A 21 13.60 -19.88 -18.90
CA ARG A 21 13.83 -18.95 -20.04
C ARG A 21 12.95 -19.22 -21.25
N ARG A 22 12.16 -20.28 -21.26
CA ARG A 22 11.22 -20.53 -22.36
C ARG A 22 10.29 -19.35 -22.68
N GLY A 23 10.03 -18.48 -21.69
CA GLY A 23 9.25 -17.27 -21.88
C GLY A 23 9.87 -16.28 -22.85
N LEU A 24 11.21 -16.25 -22.96
CA LEU A 24 11.93 -15.41 -23.91
C LEU A 24 11.67 -15.81 -25.38
N SER A 25 11.26 -17.07 -25.62
CA SER A 25 10.93 -17.59 -26.95
C SER A 25 9.43 -17.72 -27.19
N LEU A 26 8.63 -17.92 -26.16
CA LEU A 26 7.18 -18.14 -26.26
C LEU A 26 6.35 -16.85 -26.22
N TYR A 27 6.87 -15.80 -25.60
CA TYR A 27 6.26 -14.49 -25.63
C TYR A 27 6.96 -13.55 -26.62
N PRO A 28 6.23 -12.65 -27.27
CA PRO A 28 6.85 -11.61 -28.09
C PRO A 28 7.73 -10.72 -27.19
N ARG A 29 8.79 -10.14 -27.74
CA ARG A 29 9.74 -9.32 -26.99
C ARG A 29 9.10 -8.11 -26.30
N ASN A 30 8.02 -7.61 -26.89
CA ASN A 30 7.22 -6.49 -26.34
C ASN A 30 6.15 -6.93 -25.31
N ALA A 31 6.12 -8.19 -24.87
CA ALA A 31 5.23 -8.64 -23.83
C ALA A 31 5.64 -8.08 -22.46
N VAL A 32 4.66 -7.56 -21.71
CA VAL A 32 4.83 -7.03 -20.36
C VAL A 32 3.95 -7.82 -19.39
N GLY A 33 4.58 -8.38 -18.38
CA GLY A 33 3.92 -9.10 -17.30
C GLY A 33 3.75 -8.23 -16.05
N PHE A 34 2.62 -8.37 -15.39
CA PHE A 34 2.34 -7.78 -14.09
C PHE A 34 2.27 -8.90 -13.07
N LEU A 35 3.20 -8.90 -12.12
CA LEU A 35 3.25 -9.91 -11.07
C LEU A 35 2.56 -9.37 -9.82
N HIS A 36 1.30 -9.75 -9.62
CA HIS A 36 0.47 -9.27 -8.52
C HIS A 36 -0.51 -10.37 -8.02
N PRO A 37 -0.09 -11.24 -7.09
CA PRO A 37 -0.90 -12.37 -6.65
C PRO A 37 -2.32 -12.03 -6.19
N SER A 38 -2.53 -10.88 -5.56
CA SER A 38 -3.81 -10.46 -4.97
C SER A 38 -4.53 -9.38 -5.80
N ALA A 39 -4.48 -9.46 -7.11
CA ALA A 39 -4.97 -8.40 -8.02
C ALA A 39 -6.46 -8.02 -7.87
N ALA A 40 -7.30 -8.89 -7.32
CA ALA A 40 -8.73 -8.63 -7.09
C ALA A 40 -9.05 -8.08 -5.68
N ALA A 41 -8.06 -7.86 -4.81
CA ALA A 41 -8.29 -7.22 -3.53
C ALA A 41 -8.53 -5.71 -3.71
N GLY A 42 -9.27 -5.07 -2.80
CA GLY A 42 -9.72 -3.68 -2.93
C GLY A 42 -8.80 -2.66 -2.24
N GLY A 43 -7.48 -2.87 -2.24
CA GLY A 43 -6.53 -2.00 -1.54
C GLY A 43 -5.87 -0.94 -2.42
N GLY A 44 -5.10 -0.05 -1.80
CA GLY A 44 -4.33 0.98 -2.53
C GLY A 44 -3.25 0.40 -3.45
N GLY A 45 -2.68 -0.77 -3.12
CA GLY A 45 -1.71 -1.47 -3.97
C GLY A 45 -2.33 -1.98 -5.26
N GLU A 46 -3.54 -2.52 -5.18
CA GLU A 46 -4.30 -2.99 -6.33
C GLU A 46 -4.76 -1.82 -7.21
N ARG A 47 -5.12 -0.66 -6.61
CA ARG A 47 -5.37 0.54 -7.39
C ARG A 47 -4.14 0.96 -8.20
N VAL A 48 -2.94 0.95 -7.58
CA VAL A 48 -1.68 1.23 -8.30
C VAL A 48 -1.51 0.29 -9.49
N LEU A 49 -1.72 -1.01 -9.31
CA LEU A 49 -1.64 -2.00 -10.39
C LEU A 49 -2.57 -1.64 -11.56
N TRP A 50 -3.85 -1.42 -11.26
CA TRP A 50 -4.86 -1.26 -12.31
C TRP A 50 -4.75 0.08 -13.05
N VAL A 51 -4.45 1.17 -12.32
CA VAL A 51 -4.15 2.47 -12.96
C VAL A 51 -2.85 2.40 -13.76
N ALA A 52 -1.84 1.61 -13.31
CA ALA A 52 -0.61 1.41 -14.08
C ALA A 52 -0.88 0.68 -15.41
N ILE A 53 -1.66 -0.39 -15.39
CA ILE A 53 -2.05 -1.12 -16.61
C ILE A 53 -2.82 -0.19 -17.56
N ASP A 54 -3.83 0.52 -17.08
CA ASP A 54 -4.62 1.47 -17.84
C ASP A 54 -3.76 2.56 -18.49
N SER A 55 -2.86 3.16 -17.70
CA SER A 55 -1.96 4.23 -18.16
C SER A 55 -0.98 3.75 -19.22
N ILE A 56 -0.39 2.56 -19.06
CA ILE A 56 0.52 1.97 -20.05
C ILE A 56 -0.24 1.66 -21.34
N GLN A 57 -1.44 1.10 -21.26
CA GLN A 57 -2.27 0.79 -22.43
C GLN A 57 -2.67 2.07 -23.19
N LYS A 58 -3.03 3.14 -22.49
CA LYS A 58 -3.35 4.45 -23.08
C LYS A 58 -2.14 5.08 -23.78
N ASP A 59 -0.96 5.04 -23.13
CA ASP A 59 0.28 5.54 -23.73
C ASP A 59 0.69 4.73 -24.97
N ASP A 60 0.56 3.40 -24.93
CA ASP A 60 0.82 2.51 -26.06
C ASP A 60 -0.13 2.76 -27.24
N ILE A 61 -1.42 3.00 -26.97
CA ILE A 61 -2.40 3.36 -28.01
C ILE A 61 -2.01 4.69 -28.67
N LYS A 62 -1.68 5.69 -27.84
CA LYS A 62 -1.27 7.02 -28.29
C LYS A 62 -0.03 6.96 -29.19
N ASN A 63 0.90 6.05 -28.90
CA ASN A 63 2.18 5.90 -29.61
C ASN A 63 2.14 4.82 -30.71
N GLY A 64 0.99 4.19 -30.97
CA GLY A 64 0.83 3.12 -31.97
C GLY A 64 1.58 1.83 -31.64
N ILE A 65 1.86 1.58 -30.36
CA ILE A 65 2.57 0.38 -29.88
C ILE A 65 1.56 -0.73 -29.62
N ASP A 66 1.78 -1.90 -30.23
CA ASP A 66 0.99 -3.10 -29.96
C ASP A 66 1.76 -4.00 -29.00
N ARG A 67 1.27 -4.10 -27.75
CA ARG A 67 1.91 -4.79 -26.64
C ARG A 67 1.02 -5.88 -26.09
N LEU A 68 1.59 -7.04 -25.75
CA LEU A 68 0.88 -8.10 -25.03
C LEU A 68 0.98 -7.87 -23.52
N TYR A 69 -0.15 -7.74 -22.87
CA TYR A 69 -0.25 -7.56 -21.42
C TYR A 69 -0.61 -8.88 -20.75
N VAL A 70 0.15 -9.28 -19.73
CA VAL A 70 -0.03 -10.55 -19.01
C VAL A 70 -0.10 -10.27 -17.51
N LEU A 71 -1.15 -10.71 -16.83
CA LEU A 71 -1.31 -10.58 -15.38
C LEU A 71 -1.16 -11.94 -14.72
N TYR A 72 -0.23 -12.04 -13.78
CA TYR A 72 0.00 -13.23 -12.95
C TYR A 72 -0.65 -13.01 -11.58
N CYS A 73 -1.78 -13.71 -11.32
CA CYS A 73 -2.52 -13.56 -10.08
C CYS A 73 -3.20 -14.87 -9.63
N THR A 74 -3.59 -14.93 -8.35
CA THR A 74 -4.23 -16.11 -7.75
C THR A 74 -5.76 -16.04 -7.74
N GLN A 75 -6.32 -14.84 -7.85
CA GLN A 75 -7.76 -14.60 -7.80
C GLN A 75 -8.29 -14.46 -9.22
N THR A 76 -8.70 -15.57 -9.81
CA THR A 76 -9.09 -15.63 -11.22
C THR A 76 -10.50 -16.18 -11.43
N SER A 77 -11.26 -16.44 -10.37
CA SER A 77 -12.59 -17.00 -10.48
C SER A 77 -13.56 -16.34 -9.51
N GLY A 78 -14.74 -16.09 -9.98
CA GLY A 78 -15.88 -15.62 -9.22
C GLY A 78 -17.16 -16.08 -9.90
N LYS A 79 -18.29 -15.83 -9.25
CA LYS A 79 -19.60 -16.02 -9.86
C LYS A 79 -20.11 -14.69 -10.32
N SER A 80 -20.68 -14.64 -11.52
CA SER A 80 -21.48 -13.52 -12.01
C SER A 80 -22.76 -13.35 -11.15
N ASP A 81 -23.45 -12.24 -11.30
CA ASP A 81 -24.68 -11.95 -10.54
C ASP A 81 -25.80 -13.00 -10.81
N ASP A 82 -25.75 -13.73 -11.94
CA ASP A 82 -26.62 -14.85 -12.28
C ASP A 82 -26.09 -16.22 -11.80
N GLY A 83 -25.00 -16.25 -11.04
CA GLY A 83 -24.41 -17.44 -10.41
C GLY A 83 -23.52 -18.30 -11.33
N ARG A 84 -23.23 -17.90 -12.57
CA ARG A 84 -22.36 -18.63 -13.49
C ARG A 84 -20.89 -18.35 -13.18
N CYS A 85 -20.02 -19.34 -13.44
CA CYS A 85 -18.58 -19.15 -13.41
C CYS A 85 -18.15 -18.23 -14.56
N GLU A 86 -17.51 -17.12 -14.23
CA GLU A 86 -16.98 -16.19 -15.22
C GLU A 86 -15.57 -16.57 -15.71
N PRO A 87 -15.23 -16.31 -16.98
CA PRO A 87 -13.84 -16.34 -17.42
C PRO A 87 -12.97 -15.38 -16.58
N PRO A 88 -11.68 -15.71 -16.33
CA PRO A 88 -10.82 -14.89 -15.47
C PRO A 88 -10.74 -13.41 -15.87
N GLN A 89 -10.72 -13.12 -17.16
CA GLN A 89 -10.65 -11.76 -17.69
C GLN A 89 -11.94 -10.97 -17.39
N GLU A 90 -13.10 -11.57 -17.56
CA GLU A 90 -14.41 -10.94 -17.32
C GLU A 90 -14.60 -10.71 -15.81
N TYR A 91 -14.29 -11.70 -14.99
CA TYR A 91 -14.30 -11.59 -13.54
C TYR A 91 -13.47 -10.39 -13.06
N LEU A 92 -12.19 -10.32 -13.49
CA LEU A 92 -11.31 -9.23 -13.09
C LEU A 92 -11.78 -7.88 -13.63
N ALA A 93 -12.23 -7.81 -14.88
CA ALA A 93 -12.76 -6.56 -15.47
C ALA A 93 -13.95 -6.03 -14.64
N ARG A 94 -14.88 -6.90 -14.24
CA ARG A 94 -16.02 -6.53 -13.39
C ARG A 94 -15.58 -6.08 -11.99
N VAL A 95 -14.65 -6.79 -11.35
CA VAL A 95 -14.12 -6.43 -10.03
C VAL A 95 -13.44 -5.05 -10.09
N VAL A 96 -12.61 -4.81 -11.09
CA VAL A 96 -11.87 -3.56 -11.28
C VAL A 96 -12.81 -2.39 -11.54
N GLN A 97 -13.81 -2.59 -12.42
CA GLN A 97 -14.84 -1.58 -12.67
C GLN A 97 -15.64 -1.24 -11.42
N LYS A 98 -16.01 -2.26 -10.62
CA LYS A 98 -16.80 -2.07 -9.40
C LYS A 98 -16.01 -1.38 -8.29
N GLN A 99 -14.71 -1.71 -8.14
CA GLN A 99 -13.88 -1.23 -7.02
C GLN A 99 -13.17 0.09 -7.33
N PHE A 100 -12.72 0.26 -8.56
CA PHE A 100 -11.83 1.37 -8.93
C PHE A 100 -12.38 2.27 -10.03
N HIS A 101 -13.53 1.89 -10.63
CA HIS A 101 -14.16 2.59 -11.77
C HIS A 101 -13.23 2.67 -13.01
N ILE A 102 -12.39 1.64 -13.22
CA ILE A 102 -11.47 1.55 -14.34
C ILE A 102 -11.98 0.54 -15.36
N THR A 103 -12.00 0.95 -16.64
CA THR A 103 -12.24 0.08 -17.79
C THR A 103 -10.99 0.08 -18.65
N LEU A 104 -10.34 -1.08 -18.77
CA LEU A 104 -9.11 -1.19 -19.54
C LEU A 104 -9.39 -1.04 -21.04
N PRO A 105 -8.59 -0.24 -21.80
CA PRO A 105 -8.80 -0.05 -23.24
C PRO A 105 -8.44 -1.29 -24.08
N ARG A 106 -7.57 -2.17 -23.56
CA ARG A 106 -7.16 -3.41 -24.25
C ARG A 106 -7.32 -4.63 -23.33
N PRO A 107 -7.58 -5.82 -23.87
CA PRO A 107 -7.65 -7.04 -23.07
C PRO A 107 -6.29 -7.38 -22.46
N ILE A 108 -6.31 -8.07 -21.32
CA ILE A 108 -5.15 -8.63 -20.65
C ILE A 108 -5.24 -10.15 -20.63
N LYS A 109 -4.11 -10.83 -20.86
CA LYS A 109 -4.02 -12.28 -20.65
C LYS A 109 -3.84 -12.56 -19.18
N VAL A 110 -4.74 -13.33 -18.58
CA VAL A 110 -4.64 -13.71 -17.17
C VAL A 110 -3.99 -15.07 -17.02
N VAL A 111 -2.92 -15.14 -16.23
CA VAL A 111 -2.23 -16.38 -15.86
C VAL A 111 -2.56 -16.71 -14.42
N HIS A 112 -3.21 -17.86 -14.23
CA HIS A 112 -3.61 -18.31 -12.89
C HIS A 112 -2.41 -18.88 -12.13
N LEU A 113 -2.16 -18.32 -10.94
CA LEU A 113 -1.26 -18.85 -9.93
C LEU A 113 -2.07 -19.57 -8.85
N ARG A 114 -1.57 -20.69 -8.31
CA ARG A 114 -2.30 -21.44 -7.30
C ARG A 114 -2.59 -20.61 -6.06
N SER A 115 -3.84 -20.58 -5.61
CA SER A 115 -4.27 -19.78 -4.44
C SER A 115 -3.60 -20.22 -3.13
N SER A 116 -3.16 -21.48 -3.02
CA SER A 116 -2.37 -21.95 -1.87
C SER A 116 -1.06 -21.19 -1.67
N MET A 117 -0.56 -20.55 -2.71
CA MET A 117 0.69 -19.78 -2.69
C MET A 117 0.59 -18.52 -1.81
N THR A 118 -0.56 -17.87 -1.75
CA THR A 118 -0.77 -16.68 -0.91
C THR A 118 -0.52 -16.98 0.57
N LYS A 119 -0.77 -18.23 1.01
CA LYS A 119 -0.49 -18.68 2.38
C LYS A 119 1.00 -18.65 2.73
N TRP A 120 1.89 -18.80 1.72
CA TRP A 120 3.35 -18.77 1.93
C TRP A 120 3.91 -17.35 1.88
N LEU A 121 3.13 -16.40 1.35
CA LEU A 121 3.43 -14.98 1.39
C LEU A 121 2.96 -14.33 2.70
N ASP A 122 2.16 -15.03 3.51
CA ASP A 122 1.69 -14.53 4.80
C ASP A 122 2.74 -14.72 5.89
N GLY A 123 3.22 -13.61 6.47
CA GLY A 123 4.17 -13.61 7.58
C GLY A 123 3.66 -14.30 8.84
N GLY A 124 2.35 -14.35 9.07
CA GLY A 124 1.73 -15.03 10.20
C GLY A 124 1.99 -16.55 10.24
N ARG A 125 2.33 -17.13 9.10
CA ARG A 125 2.71 -18.56 9.00
C ARG A 125 4.05 -18.89 9.69
N TYR A 126 4.93 -17.93 9.85
CA TYR A 126 6.30 -18.14 10.30
C TYR A 126 6.52 -17.57 11.71
N PRO A 127 6.46 -18.40 12.78
CA PRO A 127 6.62 -17.92 14.15
C PRO A 127 8.05 -17.45 14.46
N PHE A 128 9.04 -17.94 13.70
CA PHE A 128 10.46 -17.59 13.82
C PHE A 128 11.02 -17.23 12.46
N LEU A 129 12.04 -16.35 12.42
CA LEU A 129 12.69 -15.88 11.21
C LEU A 129 11.70 -15.39 10.13
N THR A 130 10.61 -14.77 10.55
CA THR A 130 9.44 -14.44 9.74
C THR A 130 9.80 -13.78 8.41
N LEU A 131 10.61 -12.70 8.44
CA LEU A 131 10.99 -11.97 7.22
C LEU A 131 11.77 -12.84 6.24
N LEU A 132 12.74 -13.62 6.74
CA LEU A 132 13.58 -14.47 5.89
C LEU A 132 12.77 -15.60 5.26
N LEU A 133 12.01 -16.33 6.07
CA LEU A 133 11.23 -17.48 5.59
C LEU A 133 10.10 -17.04 4.66
N GLN A 134 9.41 -15.97 5.00
CA GLN A 134 8.37 -15.38 4.12
C GLN A 134 8.96 -15.00 2.75
N VAL A 135 10.10 -14.29 2.75
CA VAL A 135 10.74 -13.86 1.50
C VAL A 135 11.28 -15.04 0.73
N VAL A 136 12.01 -15.98 1.35
CA VAL A 136 12.61 -17.12 0.65
C VAL A 136 11.55 -18.10 0.14
N CYS A 137 10.68 -18.60 1.02
CA CYS A 137 9.66 -19.58 0.63
C CYS A 137 8.65 -18.98 -0.34
N GLY A 138 8.18 -17.75 -0.06
CA GLY A 138 7.25 -17.05 -0.96
C GLY A 138 7.84 -16.82 -2.34
N SER A 139 9.10 -16.41 -2.41
CA SER A 139 9.79 -16.14 -3.70
C SER A 139 10.06 -17.40 -4.51
N ILE A 140 10.49 -18.48 -3.86
CA ILE A 140 10.71 -19.77 -4.55
C ILE A 140 9.41 -20.29 -5.14
N LEU A 141 8.34 -20.27 -4.36
CA LEU A 141 7.03 -20.72 -4.83
C LEU A 141 6.47 -19.82 -5.94
N LEU A 142 6.61 -18.50 -5.79
CA LEU A 142 6.18 -17.54 -6.80
C LEU A 142 6.95 -17.74 -8.12
N PHE A 143 8.27 -17.92 -8.03
CA PHE A 143 9.09 -18.25 -9.20
C PHE A 143 8.68 -19.59 -9.83
N TYR A 144 8.49 -20.63 -9.03
CA TYR A 144 8.05 -21.93 -9.52
C TYR A 144 6.72 -21.84 -10.27
N GLU A 145 5.71 -21.21 -9.66
CA GLU A 145 4.38 -21.06 -10.29
C GLU A 145 4.43 -20.20 -11.56
N SER A 146 5.17 -19.09 -11.53
CA SER A 146 5.18 -18.14 -12.66
C SER A 146 6.10 -18.52 -13.79
N CYS A 147 7.20 -19.24 -13.53
CA CYS A 147 8.23 -19.54 -14.52
C CYS A 147 8.32 -21.03 -14.90
N VAL A 148 7.97 -21.95 -13.97
CA VAL A 148 8.10 -23.40 -14.19
C VAL A 148 6.76 -24.00 -14.56
N VAL A 149 5.72 -23.79 -13.76
CA VAL A 149 4.35 -24.26 -14.07
C VAL A 149 3.78 -23.49 -15.24
N ASN A 150 3.86 -22.16 -15.20
CA ASN A 150 3.48 -21.26 -16.26
C ASN A 150 4.72 -20.78 -17.05
N THR A 151 4.60 -19.66 -17.73
CA THR A 151 5.70 -19.04 -18.49
C THR A 151 5.74 -17.56 -18.18
N MET A 152 6.89 -17.05 -17.78
CA MET A 152 7.09 -15.63 -17.48
C MET A 152 7.40 -14.82 -18.73
N THR A 153 6.91 -13.58 -18.75
CA THR A 153 7.20 -12.62 -19.82
C THR A 153 8.64 -12.09 -19.76
N PRO A 154 9.19 -11.59 -20.90
CA PRO A 154 10.52 -11.00 -20.95
C PRO A 154 10.70 -9.77 -20.06
N THR A 155 9.65 -8.97 -19.87
CA THR A 155 9.63 -7.83 -18.95
C THR A 155 8.55 -8.02 -17.90
N VAL A 156 8.88 -7.77 -16.63
CA VAL A 156 7.99 -7.97 -15.49
C VAL A 156 7.93 -6.70 -14.65
N ILE A 157 6.73 -6.22 -14.40
CA ILE A 157 6.45 -5.16 -13.42
C ILE A 157 5.95 -5.85 -12.14
N GLU A 158 6.71 -5.73 -11.07
CA GLU A 158 6.36 -6.23 -9.74
C GLU A 158 5.94 -5.07 -8.84
N SER A 159 4.74 -5.12 -8.29
CA SER A 159 4.13 -4.03 -7.53
C SER A 159 3.60 -4.46 -6.15
N VAL A 160 4.02 -5.63 -5.63
CA VAL A 160 3.62 -6.12 -4.30
C VAL A 160 4.72 -5.89 -3.26
N GLY A 161 5.99 -5.95 -3.70
CA GLY A 161 7.16 -5.84 -2.83
C GLY A 161 7.66 -7.20 -2.36
N ILE A 162 7.87 -8.14 -3.30
CA ILE A 162 8.43 -9.48 -3.03
C ILE A 162 9.86 -9.56 -3.59
N PRO A 163 10.85 -8.89 -2.96
CA PRO A 163 12.19 -8.70 -3.54
C PRO A 163 12.97 -10.00 -3.71
N GLY A 164 12.64 -11.05 -2.97
CA GLY A 164 13.31 -12.35 -3.13
C GLY A 164 13.06 -13.02 -4.48
N VAL A 165 12.03 -12.60 -5.22
CA VAL A 165 11.79 -13.12 -6.56
C VAL A 165 12.70 -12.47 -7.61
N TYR A 166 13.26 -11.27 -7.36
CA TYR A 166 14.06 -10.54 -8.36
C TYR A 166 15.31 -11.31 -8.82
N PRO A 167 16.20 -11.82 -7.92
CA PRO A 167 17.33 -12.61 -8.38
C PRO A 167 16.91 -13.86 -9.14
N LEU A 168 15.79 -14.49 -8.78
CA LEU A 168 15.28 -15.67 -9.47
C LEU A 168 14.81 -15.35 -10.88
N LEU A 169 14.03 -14.28 -11.07
CA LEU A 169 13.56 -13.82 -12.36
C LEU A 169 14.70 -13.34 -13.26
N SER A 170 15.65 -12.58 -12.72
CA SER A 170 16.78 -12.06 -13.48
C SER A 170 17.73 -13.18 -13.93
N ILE A 171 18.20 -14.01 -12.98
CA ILE A 171 19.23 -15.04 -13.24
C ILE A 171 18.66 -16.22 -14.06
N PHE A 172 17.53 -16.78 -13.61
CA PHE A 172 16.99 -18.00 -14.21
C PHE A 172 16.03 -17.73 -15.36
N ALA A 173 15.09 -16.80 -15.23
CA ALA A 173 14.15 -16.49 -16.30
C ALA A 173 14.72 -15.52 -17.35
N GLY A 174 15.73 -14.71 -16.99
CA GLY A 174 16.31 -13.68 -17.86
C GLY A 174 15.36 -12.51 -18.13
N SER A 175 14.36 -12.32 -17.26
CA SER A 175 13.40 -11.23 -17.39
C SER A 175 14.00 -9.91 -16.90
N ARG A 176 13.65 -8.81 -17.59
CA ARG A 176 13.84 -7.45 -17.06
C ARG A 176 12.84 -7.17 -15.96
N ILE A 177 13.25 -6.50 -14.91
CA ILE A 177 12.43 -6.29 -13.73
C ILE A 177 12.24 -4.80 -13.48
N VAL A 178 10.99 -4.40 -13.39
CA VAL A 178 10.58 -3.09 -12.89
C VAL A 178 9.91 -3.29 -11.52
N ALA A 179 10.48 -2.73 -10.48
CA ALA A 179 9.95 -2.83 -9.12
C ALA A 179 9.23 -1.53 -8.72
N TYR A 180 7.95 -1.63 -8.33
CA TYR A 180 7.24 -0.54 -7.68
C TYR A 180 7.10 -0.83 -6.19
N THR A 181 7.89 -0.13 -5.37
CA THR A 181 8.01 -0.42 -3.94
C THR A 181 7.10 0.49 -3.13
N HIS A 182 6.12 -0.12 -2.43
CA HIS A 182 5.21 0.60 -1.55
C HIS A 182 5.86 0.93 -0.20
N TYR A 183 6.69 0.02 0.32
CA TYR A 183 7.47 0.22 1.54
C TYR A 183 8.62 -0.79 1.62
N PRO A 184 9.69 -0.49 2.36
CA PRO A 184 10.76 -1.44 2.61
C PRO A 184 10.34 -2.50 3.64
N ILE A 185 10.66 -3.78 3.40
CA ILE A 185 10.34 -4.88 4.32
C ILE A 185 11.06 -4.73 5.66
N ILE A 186 12.24 -4.11 5.66
CA ILE A 186 13.04 -3.79 6.85
C ILE A 186 13.55 -2.37 6.74
N THR A 187 13.58 -1.66 7.89
CA THR A 187 14.16 -0.31 7.98
C THR A 187 15.20 -0.24 9.09
N PRO A 188 16.17 0.68 9.02
CA PRO A 188 17.08 0.96 10.13
C PRO A 188 16.33 1.30 11.43
N VAL A 189 15.23 2.02 11.34
CA VAL A 189 14.35 2.37 12.47
C VAL A 189 13.80 1.12 13.15
N MET A 190 13.37 0.09 12.38
CA MET A 190 12.92 -1.18 12.97
C MET A 190 14.04 -1.86 13.77
N THR A 191 15.27 -1.84 13.29
CA THR A 191 16.42 -2.40 14.00
C THR A 191 16.71 -1.63 15.29
N GLN A 192 16.72 -0.30 15.23
CA GLN A 192 16.95 0.58 16.37
C GLN A 192 15.88 0.41 17.47
N ARG A 193 14.61 0.30 17.09
CA ARG A 193 13.50 0.02 18.02
C ARG A 193 13.68 -1.31 18.77
N VAL A 194 14.20 -2.35 18.08
CA VAL A 194 14.55 -3.62 18.74
C VAL A 194 15.75 -3.44 19.67
N GLU A 195 16.78 -2.70 19.26
CA GLU A 195 17.95 -2.38 20.09
C GLU A 195 17.54 -1.65 21.38
N ASN A 196 16.59 -0.70 21.29
CA ASN A 196 16.07 0.06 22.42
C ASN A 196 15.12 -0.77 23.30
N GLY A 197 14.71 -1.98 22.90
CA GLY A 197 13.77 -2.82 23.66
C GLY A 197 12.32 -2.30 23.63
N GLU A 198 11.94 -1.46 22.66
CA GLU A 198 10.59 -0.94 22.52
C GLU A 198 9.58 -2.05 22.29
N MET A 199 8.52 -2.10 23.12
CA MET A 199 7.42 -3.05 22.94
C MET A 199 6.45 -2.52 21.90
N ARG A 200 6.34 -3.22 20.76
CA ARG A 200 5.35 -2.96 19.71
C ARG A 200 4.80 -4.28 19.17
N TYR A 201 3.77 -4.22 18.33
CA TYR A 201 3.12 -5.40 17.73
C TYR A 201 4.11 -6.37 17.06
N ASN A 202 5.24 -5.90 16.53
CA ASN A 202 6.33 -6.72 15.94
C ASN A 202 7.39 -7.16 16.96
N ASN A 203 7.32 -6.72 18.22
CA ASN A 203 8.33 -7.01 19.25
C ASN A 203 7.64 -7.50 20.53
N LYS A 204 7.26 -8.80 20.54
CA LYS A 204 6.57 -9.43 21.66
C LYS A 204 7.39 -9.30 22.96
N GLY A 205 6.71 -9.15 24.08
CA GLY A 205 7.32 -8.84 25.37
C GLY A 205 8.45 -9.75 25.85
N ALA A 206 8.52 -11.01 25.39
CA ALA A 206 9.63 -11.91 25.67
C ALA A 206 10.96 -11.43 25.08
N VAL A 207 10.96 -10.94 23.84
CA VAL A 207 12.17 -10.41 23.17
C VAL A 207 12.60 -9.08 23.76
N ALA A 208 11.65 -8.23 24.12
CA ALA A 208 11.94 -6.93 24.75
C ALA A 208 12.59 -7.09 26.15
N ARG A 209 12.19 -8.14 26.89
CA ARG A 209 12.67 -8.37 28.27
C ARG A 209 13.99 -9.12 28.37
N HIS A 210 14.35 -9.98 27.38
CA HIS A 210 15.56 -10.80 27.44
C HIS A 210 16.66 -10.27 26.53
N GLY A 211 17.75 -9.76 27.13
CA GLY A 211 18.87 -9.14 26.42
C GLY A 211 19.54 -10.04 25.36
N VAL A 212 19.63 -11.35 25.58
CA VAL A 212 20.19 -12.32 24.62
C VAL A 212 19.29 -12.45 23.39
N LEU A 213 17.97 -12.63 23.58
CA LEU A 213 17.00 -12.71 22.48
C LEU A 213 16.95 -11.42 21.67
N ARG A 214 17.07 -10.27 22.35
CA ARG A 214 17.14 -8.96 21.72
C ARG A 214 18.38 -8.84 20.82
N LYS A 215 19.57 -9.20 21.32
CA LYS A 215 20.82 -9.20 20.53
C LYS A 215 20.72 -10.14 19.32
N ALA A 216 20.18 -11.34 19.51
CA ALA A 216 19.97 -12.30 18.43
C ALA A 216 19.01 -11.74 17.35
N LYS A 217 17.92 -11.09 17.75
CA LYS A 217 16.96 -10.46 16.81
C LYS A 217 17.60 -9.28 16.07
N VAL A 218 18.42 -8.46 16.72
CA VAL A 218 19.16 -7.37 16.08
C VAL A 218 20.14 -7.91 15.04
N LEU A 219 20.92 -8.96 15.39
CA LEU A 219 21.82 -9.63 14.45
C LEU A 219 21.05 -10.18 13.24
N TYR A 220 19.92 -10.84 13.48
CA TYR A 220 19.04 -11.35 12.44
C TYR A 220 18.56 -10.22 11.51
N TYR A 221 18.14 -9.06 12.04
CA TYR A 221 17.71 -7.94 11.23
C TYR A 221 18.86 -7.34 10.40
N LYS A 222 20.08 -7.25 10.99
CA LYS A 222 21.27 -6.79 10.27
C LYS A 222 21.63 -7.73 9.11
N LEU A 223 21.62 -9.06 9.35
CA LEU A 223 21.86 -10.05 8.31
C LEU A 223 20.78 -10.00 7.21
N PHE A 224 19.52 -9.93 7.61
CA PHE A 224 18.42 -9.81 6.65
C PHE A 224 18.53 -8.53 5.81
N ALA A 225 18.93 -7.39 6.40
CA ALA A 225 19.14 -6.14 5.67
C ALA A 225 20.24 -6.28 4.58
N HIS A 226 21.29 -7.08 4.81
CA HIS A 226 22.32 -7.37 3.80
C HIS A 226 21.73 -8.21 2.64
N ILE A 227 20.92 -9.23 2.96
CA ILE A 227 20.23 -10.04 1.95
C ILE A 227 19.26 -9.16 1.15
N TYR A 228 18.50 -8.32 1.82
CA TYR A 228 17.55 -7.38 1.20
C TYR A 228 18.27 -6.38 0.28
N ARG A 229 19.45 -5.87 0.70
CA ARG A 229 20.31 -5.03 -0.16
C ARG A 229 20.76 -5.76 -1.42
N TRP A 230 21.16 -7.02 -1.28
CA TRP A 230 21.57 -7.83 -2.44
C TRP A 230 20.42 -8.06 -3.41
N MET A 231 19.23 -8.40 -2.93
CA MET A 231 18.04 -8.58 -3.76
C MET A 231 17.65 -7.29 -4.52
N GLY A 232 17.82 -6.14 -3.89
CA GLY A 232 17.54 -4.84 -4.49
C GLY A 232 18.45 -4.44 -5.66
N LYS A 233 19.51 -5.19 -5.96
CA LYS A 233 20.41 -4.92 -7.09
C LYS A 233 19.93 -5.49 -8.43
N PHE A 234 18.89 -6.30 -8.43
CA PHE A 234 18.42 -7.00 -9.62
C PHE A 234 17.38 -6.24 -10.47
N PRO A 235 16.52 -5.37 -9.91
CA PRO A 235 15.61 -4.60 -10.73
C PRO A 235 16.36 -3.61 -11.65
N ASP A 236 15.92 -3.55 -12.92
CA ASP A 236 16.43 -2.60 -13.93
C ASP A 236 15.89 -1.18 -13.69
N LEU A 237 14.73 -1.07 -13.05
CA LEU A 237 14.12 0.17 -12.61
C LEU A 237 13.45 -0.03 -11.25
N VAL A 238 13.74 0.88 -10.34
CA VAL A 238 13.08 0.94 -9.02
C VAL A 238 12.25 2.21 -8.92
N MET A 239 10.98 2.06 -8.65
CA MET A 239 10.04 3.15 -8.37
C MET A 239 9.56 3.07 -6.93
N THR A 240 9.26 4.20 -6.33
CA THR A 240 8.80 4.31 -4.94
C THR A 240 7.59 5.23 -4.83
N ASN A 241 6.70 4.91 -3.91
CA ASN A 241 5.41 5.60 -3.74
C ASN A 241 5.49 6.93 -2.98
N SER A 242 6.60 7.23 -2.33
CA SER A 242 6.74 8.43 -1.49
C SER A 242 8.20 8.83 -1.31
N THR A 243 8.42 10.07 -0.90
CA THR A 243 9.74 10.57 -0.50
C THR A 243 10.31 9.78 0.68
N TRP A 244 9.47 9.38 1.63
CA TRP A 244 9.85 8.55 2.76
C TRP A 244 10.37 7.17 2.30
N THR A 245 9.60 6.46 1.49
CA THR A 245 10.01 5.16 0.93
C THR A 245 11.25 5.29 0.06
N LYS A 246 11.35 6.37 -0.75
CA LYS A 246 12.53 6.65 -1.58
C LYS A 246 13.80 6.72 -0.74
N GLY A 247 13.79 7.50 0.34
CA GLY A 247 14.94 7.63 1.24
C GLY A 247 15.39 6.30 1.84
N HIS A 248 14.44 5.47 2.28
CA HIS A 248 14.74 4.14 2.82
C HIS A 248 15.27 3.17 1.77
N ILE A 249 14.68 3.10 0.58
CA ILE A 249 15.14 2.23 -0.50
C ILE A 249 16.52 2.67 -0.99
N GLN A 250 16.78 3.95 -1.12
CA GLN A 250 18.09 4.49 -1.47
C GLN A 250 19.16 4.06 -0.45
N GLN A 251 18.86 4.15 0.84
CA GLN A 251 19.77 3.74 1.91
C GLN A 251 19.98 2.22 1.95
N LEU A 252 18.93 1.43 1.76
CA LEU A 252 18.96 -0.03 1.91
C LEU A 252 19.53 -0.73 0.67
N TRP A 253 19.10 -0.36 -0.53
CA TRP A 253 19.49 -1.03 -1.77
C TRP A 253 20.73 -0.40 -2.41
N GLY A 254 21.09 0.84 -2.04
CA GLY A 254 22.24 1.54 -2.61
C GLY A 254 22.04 1.93 -4.06
N HIS A 255 20.79 2.03 -4.52
CA HIS A 255 20.47 2.62 -5.81
C HIS A 255 20.70 4.12 -5.74
N ASP A 256 21.41 4.66 -6.72
CA ASP A 256 21.76 6.07 -6.74
C ASP A 256 20.52 6.98 -6.77
N VAL A 257 19.46 6.57 -7.46
CA VAL A 257 18.17 7.30 -7.44
C VAL A 257 16.96 6.42 -7.76
N PRO A 258 16.22 5.89 -6.79
CA PRO A 258 14.87 5.37 -7.05
C PRO A 258 13.97 6.48 -7.61
N VAL A 259 13.18 6.18 -8.64
CA VAL A 259 12.27 7.16 -9.23
C VAL A 259 11.05 7.32 -8.33
N LEU A 260 10.76 8.55 -7.95
CA LEU A 260 9.56 8.86 -7.17
C LEU A 260 8.35 8.91 -8.10
N VAL A 261 7.40 8.00 -7.90
CA VAL A 261 6.12 7.93 -8.62
C VAL A 261 5.03 7.80 -7.56
N TYR A 262 4.38 8.90 -7.23
CA TYR A 262 3.32 8.90 -6.23
C TYR A 262 2.17 7.98 -6.62
N PRO A 263 1.51 7.30 -5.69
CA PRO A 263 0.41 6.39 -6.01
C PRO A 263 -0.79 7.16 -6.54
N PRO A 264 -1.59 6.56 -7.44
CA PRO A 264 -2.80 7.18 -7.97
C PRO A 264 -3.86 7.26 -6.87
N CYS A 265 -4.40 8.45 -6.63
CA CYS A 265 -5.48 8.70 -5.70
C CYS A 265 -6.75 9.09 -6.47
N ALA A 266 -7.91 8.65 -6.00
CA ALA A 266 -9.20 8.90 -6.65
C ALA A 266 -9.66 10.37 -6.52
N VAL A 267 -8.79 11.33 -6.79
CA VAL A 267 -9.06 12.78 -6.62
C VAL A 267 -10.27 13.20 -7.42
N SER A 268 -10.37 12.78 -8.67
CA SER A 268 -11.49 13.10 -9.58
C SER A 268 -12.84 12.56 -9.08
N HIS A 269 -12.83 11.43 -8.35
CA HIS A 269 -14.04 10.87 -7.75
C HIS A 269 -14.53 11.69 -6.54
N PHE A 270 -13.61 12.11 -5.67
CA PHE A 270 -13.96 12.80 -4.42
C PHE A 270 -14.17 14.30 -4.60
N MET A 271 -13.50 14.94 -5.53
CA MET A 271 -13.57 16.38 -5.76
C MET A 271 -15.00 16.92 -5.97
N PRO A 272 -15.90 16.24 -6.73
CA PRO A 272 -17.29 16.71 -6.89
C PRO A 272 -18.12 16.65 -5.61
N LEU A 273 -17.70 15.87 -4.60
CA LEU A 273 -18.40 15.73 -3.32
C LEU A 273 -18.02 16.82 -2.31
N ARG A 274 -17.07 17.68 -2.65
CA ARG A 274 -16.57 18.75 -1.78
C ARG A 274 -17.69 19.73 -1.42
N LYS A 275 -17.86 19.96 -0.12
CA LYS A 275 -18.82 20.93 0.44
C LYS A 275 -18.12 22.16 0.99
N LEU A 276 -18.85 23.28 1.02
CA LEU A 276 -18.41 24.53 1.64
C LEU A 276 -18.36 24.38 3.19
N PRO A 277 -17.62 25.22 3.92
CA PRO A 277 -17.47 25.11 5.38
C PRO A 277 -18.80 25.04 6.14
N HIS A 278 -19.77 25.89 5.80
CA HIS A 278 -21.08 25.95 6.46
C HIS A 278 -21.98 24.73 6.19
N GLN A 279 -21.69 23.96 5.16
CA GLN A 279 -22.42 22.73 4.82
C GLN A 279 -21.85 21.49 5.53
N ARG A 280 -20.73 21.65 6.27
CA ARG A 280 -20.06 20.56 6.96
C ARG A 280 -20.50 20.46 8.41
N ILE A 281 -20.74 19.24 8.85
CA ILE A 281 -21.08 18.92 10.24
C ILE A 281 -19.83 18.94 11.14
N ASN A 282 -20.02 19.12 12.43
CA ASN A 282 -18.95 19.09 13.43
C ASN A 282 -18.49 17.66 13.70
N THR A 283 -17.86 17.03 12.69
CA THR A 283 -17.48 15.62 12.80
C THR A 283 -16.06 15.40 12.30
N VAL A 284 -15.33 14.60 13.06
CA VAL A 284 -14.04 14.03 12.72
C VAL A 284 -14.29 12.68 12.05
N VAL A 285 -13.66 12.40 10.92
CA VAL A 285 -13.73 11.09 10.27
C VAL A 285 -12.34 10.45 10.22
N SER A 286 -12.27 9.17 10.54
CA SER A 286 -11.07 8.33 10.35
C SER A 286 -11.43 7.14 9.48
N VAL A 287 -10.73 6.99 8.35
CA VAL A 287 -10.92 5.87 7.43
C VAL A 287 -9.65 5.02 7.41
N GLY A 288 -9.77 3.73 7.73
CA GLY A 288 -8.64 2.81 7.72
C GLY A 288 -9.01 1.43 8.27
N GLN A 289 -8.36 0.38 7.77
CA GLN A 289 -8.59 -0.97 8.29
C GLN A 289 -8.29 -1.05 9.79
N PHE A 290 -9.03 -1.89 10.53
CA PHE A 290 -8.82 -2.08 11.97
C PHE A 290 -7.55 -2.89 12.25
N ARG A 291 -6.39 -2.28 11.94
CA ARG A 291 -5.06 -2.85 12.14
C ARG A 291 -4.30 -2.13 13.27
N PRO A 292 -3.33 -2.81 13.92
CA PRO A 292 -2.56 -2.22 15.03
C PRO A 292 -1.86 -0.92 14.67
N GLU A 293 -1.29 -0.85 13.45
CA GLU A 293 -0.54 0.30 12.96
C GLU A 293 -1.39 1.58 12.80
N LYS A 294 -2.71 1.45 12.63
CA LYS A 294 -3.60 2.63 12.49
C LYS A 294 -3.86 3.34 13.81
N ASN A 295 -3.46 2.74 14.95
CA ASN A 295 -3.45 3.35 16.28
C ASN A 295 -4.78 4.01 16.68
N HIS A 296 -5.88 3.25 16.52
CA HIS A 296 -7.23 3.75 16.84
C HIS A 296 -7.40 4.19 18.30
N MET A 297 -6.60 3.63 19.23
CA MET A 297 -6.62 4.04 20.62
C MET A 297 -6.15 5.49 20.82
N LEU A 298 -5.12 5.91 20.07
CA LEU A 298 -4.67 7.31 20.06
C LEU A 298 -5.78 8.24 19.54
N GLN A 299 -6.56 7.82 18.55
CA GLN A 299 -7.69 8.61 18.02
C GLN A 299 -8.76 8.85 19.10
N LEU A 300 -9.14 7.80 19.85
CA LEU A 300 -10.11 7.91 20.94
C LEU A 300 -9.60 8.78 22.08
N GLN A 301 -8.35 8.57 22.50
CA GLN A 301 -7.73 9.36 23.57
C GLN A 301 -7.66 10.85 23.20
N SER A 302 -7.22 11.13 21.97
CA SER A 302 -7.14 12.51 21.46
C SER A 302 -8.51 13.18 21.39
N PHE A 303 -9.53 12.46 20.91
CA PHE A 303 -10.88 12.98 20.82
C PHE A 303 -11.49 13.22 22.20
N ALA A 304 -11.30 12.31 23.16
CA ALA A 304 -11.74 12.48 24.54
C ALA A 304 -11.10 13.71 25.22
N LEU A 305 -9.80 13.91 25.01
CA LEU A 305 -9.08 15.09 25.53
C LEU A 305 -9.57 16.39 24.88
N ALA A 306 -9.93 16.35 23.61
CA ALA A 306 -10.43 17.50 22.89
C ALA A 306 -11.86 17.89 23.31
N LEU A 307 -12.70 16.93 23.65
CA LEU A 307 -14.15 17.05 23.79
C LEU A 307 -14.65 18.25 24.61
N PRO A 308 -14.00 18.63 25.76
CA PRO A 308 -14.42 19.82 26.54
C PRO A 308 -14.27 21.15 25.79
N ARG A 309 -13.50 21.17 24.70
CA ARG A 309 -13.20 22.37 23.88
C ARG A 309 -13.89 22.32 22.52
N LEU A 310 -14.58 21.20 22.20
CA LEU A 310 -15.25 21.00 20.93
C LEU A 310 -16.72 21.47 20.98
N PRO A 311 -17.36 21.71 19.82
CA PRO A 311 -18.80 21.93 19.74
C PRO A 311 -19.58 20.80 20.42
N THR A 312 -20.73 21.14 21.04
CA THR A 312 -21.54 20.18 21.81
C THR A 312 -22.12 19.06 20.96
N ASP A 313 -22.19 19.20 19.64
CA ASP A 313 -22.60 18.20 18.67
C ASP A 313 -21.42 17.45 18.01
N ALA A 314 -20.18 17.71 18.45
CA ALA A 314 -19.00 17.09 17.86
C ALA A 314 -19.01 15.55 17.98
N LYS A 315 -18.67 14.86 16.88
CA LYS A 315 -18.62 13.39 16.77
C LYS A 315 -17.33 12.91 16.11
N LEU A 316 -16.98 11.67 16.42
CA LEU A 316 -15.90 10.92 15.74
C LEU A 316 -16.51 9.70 15.02
N ILE A 317 -16.33 9.63 13.70
CA ILE A 317 -16.71 8.47 12.90
C ILE A 317 -15.43 7.71 12.52
N MET A 318 -15.40 6.42 12.83
CA MET A 318 -14.28 5.53 12.53
C MET A 318 -14.76 4.44 11.57
N ILE A 319 -14.30 4.46 10.31
CA ILE A 319 -14.76 3.58 9.25
C ILE A 319 -13.61 2.69 8.79
N GLY A 320 -13.80 1.37 8.76
CA GLY A 320 -12.75 0.49 8.29
C GLY A 320 -13.17 -0.94 7.96
N GLY A 321 -12.35 -1.62 7.17
CA GLY A 321 -12.49 -3.05 6.92
C GLY A 321 -11.86 -3.89 8.03
N ALA A 322 -12.39 -5.10 8.24
CA ALA A 322 -11.81 -6.14 9.08
C ALA A 322 -11.62 -7.40 8.21
N ARG A 323 -10.36 -7.81 7.99
CA ARG A 323 -10.00 -8.91 7.08
C ARG A 323 -10.15 -10.29 7.72
N ASN A 324 -9.98 -10.34 9.03
CA ASN A 324 -9.94 -11.56 9.83
C ASN A 324 -10.57 -11.29 11.22
N GLU A 325 -10.63 -12.31 12.02
CA GLU A 325 -11.23 -12.24 13.36
C GLU A 325 -10.46 -11.31 14.31
N GLU A 326 -9.12 -11.23 14.19
CA GLU A 326 -8.33 -10.31 15.00
C GLU A 326 -8.63 -8.83 14.68
N ASP A 327 -8.86 -8.49 13.40
CA ASP A 327 -9.25 -7.14 13.00
C ASP A 327 -10.65 -6.79 13.55
N LYS A 328 -11.60 -7.75 13.56
CA LYS A 328 -12.94 -7.58 14.17
C LYS A 328 -12.84 -7.35 15.69
N GLN A 329 -12.02 -8.15 16.38
CA GLN A 329 -11.80 -7.99 17.82
C GLN A 329 -11.19 -6.60 18.13
N ARG A 330 -10.33 -6.05 17.27
CA ARG A 330 -9.84 -4.67 17.43
C ARG A 330 -10.94 -3.64 17.27
N ALA A 331 -11.84 -3.81 16.32
CA ALA A 331 -12.98 -2.91 16.17
C ALA A 331 -13.90 -2.94 17.42
N GLU A 332 -14.13 -4.11 17.99
CA GLU A 332 -14.87 -4.21 19.26
C GLU A 332 -14.09 -3.60 20.43
N ALA A 333 -12.77 -3.78 20.50
CA ALA A 333 -11.93 -3.13 21.53
C ALA A 333 -11.99 -1.60 21.42
N VAL A 334 -12.13 -1.02 20.23
CA VAL A 334 -12.33 0.43 20.04
C VAL A 334 -13.66 0.87 20.68
N LYS A 335 -14.76 0.11 20.51
CA LYS A 335 -16.06 0.44 21.14
C LYS A 335 -15.99 0.35 22.67
N VAL A 336 -15.35 -0.69 23.20
CA VAL A 336 -15.14 -0.86 24.64
C VAL A 336 -14.32 0.29 25.22
N GLU A 337 -13.27 0.70 24.53
CA GLU A 337 -12.45 1.84 24.97
C GLU A 337 -13.22 3.17 24.93
N ALA A 338 -14.06 3.40 23.91
CA ALA A 338 -14.95 4.55 23.87
C ALA A 338 -15.92 4.61 25.08
N GLN A 339 -16.44 3.45 25.50
CA GLN A 339 -17.24 3.34 26.72
C GLN A 339 -16.42 3.66 27.97
N ARG A 340 -15.21 3.11 28.09
CA ARG A 340 -14.30 3.36 29.22
C ARG A 340 -13.94 4.84 29.35
N LEU A 341 -13.78 5.54 28.24
CA LEU A 341 -13.50 6.97 28.18
C LEU A 341 -14.76 7.85 28.39
N GLY A 342 -15.95 7.27 28.46
CA GLY A 342 -17.20 8.01 28.62
C GLY A 342 -17.63 8.82 27.39
N ILE A 343 -17.22 8.40 26.20
CA ILE A 343 -17.47 9.09 24.93
C ILE A 343 -18.25 8.25 23.91
N ALA A 344 -18.82 7.13 24.33
CA ALA A 344 -19.47 6.17 23.42
C ALA A 344 -20.63 6.77 22.63
N ASP A 345 -21.36 7.75 23.18
CA ASP A 345 -22.45 8.49 22.52
C ASP A 345 -21.95 9.44 21.42
N ARG A 346 -20.65 9.72 21.38
CA ARG A 346 -19.96 10.62 20.45
C ARG A 346 -19.12 9.88 19.41
N VAL A 347 -18.98 8.55 19.52
CA VAL A 347 -18.12 7.74 18.66
C VAL A 347 -18.95 6.73 17.88
N ASP A 348 -18.84 6.75 16.56
CA ASP A 348 -19.49 5.81 15.67
C ASP A 348 -18.45 4.92 14.97
N VAL A 349 -18.48 3.60 15.22
CA VAL A 349 -17.53 2.63 14.66
C VAL A 349 -18.23 1.77 13.61
N ARG A 350 -17.85 1.93 12.35
CA ARG A 350 -18.44 1.26 11.20
C ARG A 350 -17.48 0.26 10.58
N VAL A 351 -17.82 -1.02 10.63
CA VAL A 351 -16.99 -2.10 10.09
C VAL A 351 -17.57 -2.56 8.75
N GLY A 352 -16.76 -2.51 7.68
CA GLY A 352 -17.15 -2.99 6.37
C GLY A 352 -18.19 -2.12 5.65
N ALA A 353 -18.24 -0.83 5.97
CA ALA A 353 -19.15 0.11 5.31
C ALA A 353 -18.92 0.14 3.78
N PRO A 354 -19.97 0.24 2.97
CA PRO A 354 -19.86 0.37 1.52
C PRO A 354 -19.17 1.68 1.13
N PHE A 355 -18.53 1.70 -0.04
CA PHE A 355 -17.77 2.86 -0.52
C PHE A 355 -18.62 4.14 -0.61
N SER A 356 -19.91 4.03 -0.96
CA SER A 356 -20.84 5.15 -0.98
C SER A 356 -20.98 5.82 0.38
N GLU A 357 -21.09 5.03 1.46
CA GLU A 357 -21.19 5.52 2.83
C GLU A 357 -19.88 6.18 3.30
N VAL A 358 -18.73 5.63 2.91
CA VAL A 358 -17.42 6.27 3.14
C VAL A 358 -17.36 7.63 2.45
N SER A 359 -17.72 7.69 1.17
CA SER A 359 -17.70 8.90 0.36
C SER A 359 -18.63 9.97 0.94
N GLU A 360 -19.83 9.59 1.36
CA GLU A 360 -20.78 10.50 2.00
C GLU A 360 -20.25 11.04 3.32
N SER A 361 -19.67 10.18 4.17
CA SER A 361 -19.05 10.61 5.43
C SER A 361 -17.92 11.61 5.18
N LEU A 362 -17.03 11.35 4.22
CA LEU A 362 -15.97 12.28 3.84
C LEU A 362 -16.51 13.62 3.33
N ALA A 363 -17.59 13.60 2.56
CA ALA A 363 -18.20 14.81 2.04
C ALA A 363 -18.80 15.71 3.14
N GLN A 364 -19.28 15.12 4.23
CA GLN A 364 -19.96 15.84 5.32
C GLN A 364 -19.03 16.29 6.44
N CYS A 365 -18.00 15.49 6.78
CA CYS A 365 -17.09 15.73 7.91
C CYS A 365 -16.15 16.90 7.64
N CYS A 366 -15.70 17.57 8.71
CA CYS A 366 -14.79 18.72 8.60
C CYS A 366 -13.32 18.36 8.82
N ILE A 367 -13.01 17.32 9.59
CA ILE A 367 -11.65 16.87 9.89
C ILE A 367 -11.45 15.45 9.39
N GLY A 368 -10.39 15.20 8.63
CA GLY A 368 -9.91 13.86 8.29
C GLY A 368 -8.74 13.45 9.19
N LEU A 369 -8.96 12.50 10.10
CA LEU A 369 -8.00 12.09 11.11
C LEU A 369 -7.19 10.86 10.70
N HIS A 370 -5.85 10.93 10.86
CA HIS A 370 -4.94 9.82 10.60
C HIS A 370 -3.80 9.77 11.61
N THR A 371 -3.66 8.65 12.33
CA THR A 371 -2.74 8.53 13.47
C THR A 371 -1.65 7.48 13.29
N MET A 372 -1.50 6.90 12.11
CA MET A 372 -0.45 5.93 11.84
C MET A 372 0.91 6.61 11.83
N GLU A 373 1.79 6.19 12.74
CA GLU A 373 3.20 6.58 12.75
C GLU A 373 3.94 5.93 11.56
N ASP A 374 4.81 6.69 10.91
CA ASP A 374 5.60 6.26 9.76
C ASP A 374 4.72 5.72 8.60
N GLU A 375 3.52 6.33 8.38
CA GLU A 375 2.70 6.00 7.20
C GLU A 375 3.53 6.22 5.94
N HIS A 376 3.54 5.22 5.06
CA HIS A 376 4.44 5.22 3.91
C HIS A 376 4.10 6.32 2.91
N PHE A 377 2.81 6.56 2.66
CA PHE A 377 2.31 7.68 1.86
C PHE A 377 1.10 8.32 2.53
N GLY A 378 -0.05 7.62 2.60
CA GLY A 378 -1.28 8.11 3.21
C GLY A 378 -2.35 8.52 2.19
N ILE A 379 -2.73 7.60 1.29
CA ILE A 379 -3.77 7.84 0.25
C ILE A 379 -5.02 8.48 0.85
N VAL A 380 -5.46 8.01 2.01
CA VAL A 380 -6.68 8.49 2.67
C VAL A 380 -6.63 9.99 3.02
N LEU A 381 -5.44 10.55 3.32
CA LEU A 381 -5.29 11.99 3.56
C LEU A 381 -5.50 12.80 2.29
N VAL A 382 -5.08 12.27 1.13
CA VAL A 382 -5.38 12.87 -0.17
C VAL A 382 -6.88 12.85 -0.44
N GLU A 383 -7.56 11.75 -0.10
CA GLU A 383 -9.03 11.61 -0.22
C GLU A 383 -9.77 12.59 0.71
N TYR A 384 -9.30 12.79 1.95
CA TYR A 384 -9.83 13.81 2.86
C TYR A 384 -9.75 15.21 2.26
N ILE A 385 -8.57 15.58 1.74
CA ILE A 385 -8.36 16.88 1.10
C ILE A 385 -9.26 17.02 -0.14
N ALA A 386 -9.35 15.99 -0.97
CA ALA A 386 -10.20 16.01 -2.17
C ALA A 386 -11.67 16.23 -1.83
N CYS A 387 -12.17 15.62 -0.75
CA CYS A 387 -13.53 15.88 -0.21
C CYS A 387 -13.65 17.22 0.49
N GLY A 388 -12.54 17.93 0.75
CA GLY A 388 -12.50 19.22 1.43
C GLY A 388 -12.50 19.15 2.96
N CYS A 389 -12.17 17.99 3.57
CA CYS A 389 -11.81 17.92 4.98
C CYS A 389 -10.43 18.57 5.19
N ILE A 390 -10.21 19.20 6.35
CA ILE A 390 -8.86 19.55 6.76
C ILE A 390 -8.18 18.28 7.29
N PRO A 391 -7.06 17.84 6.71
CA PRO A 391 -6.35 16.66 7.18
C PRO A 391 -5.61 16.95 8.49
N LEU A 392 -5.70 16.00 9.42
CA LEU A 392 -4.93 15.96 10.66
C LEU A 392 -4.16 14.64 10.69
N GLY A 393 -2.86 14.71 10.38
CA GLY A 393 -2.00 13.56 10.20
C GLY A 393 -0.92 13.40 11.26
N HIS A 394 -0.27 12.21 11.29
CA HIS A 394 0.88 12.00 12.17
C HIS A 394 2.11 12.73 11.62
N ARG A 395 2.92 13.35 12.53
CA ARG A 395 4.13 14.13 12.20
C ARG A 395 5.29 13.19 11.85
N SER A 396 5.08 12.25 10.95
CA SER A 396 6.12 11.33 10.45
C SER A 396 5.76 10.77 9.08
N GLY A 397 6.70 10.05 8.47
CA GLY A 397 6.46 9.30 7.24
C GLY A 397 6.19 10.17 6.01
N GLY A 398 5.52 9.58 5.04
CA GLY A 398 5.10 10.26 3.81
C GLY A 398 4.05 11.35 4.05
N VAL A 399 3.31 11.26 5.15
CA VAL A 399 2.29 12.26 5.52
C VAL A 399 2.89 13.67 5.60
N CYS A 400 3.97 13.82 6.37
CA CYS A 400 4.63 15.13 6.54
C CYS A 400 5.59 15.47 5.39
N LEU A 401 6.16 14.47 4.71
CA LEU A 401 7.13 14.70 3.63
C LEU A 401 6.47 15.00 2.28
N ASP A 402 5.26 14.46 2.06
CA ASP A 402 4.65 14.49 0.74
C ASP A 402 3.26 15.13 0.70
N ILE A 403 2.45 15.05 1.77
CA ILE A 403 1.04 15.47 1.73
C ILE A 403 0.83 16.78 2.50
N ILE A 404 1.09 16.79 3.81
CA ILE A 404 0.95 17.99 4.65
C ILE A 404 2.31 18.68 4.74
N THR A 405 2.75 19.25 3.63
CA THR A 405 4.08 19.85 3.47
C THR A 405 4.14 21.32 3.90
N SER A 406 3.01 21.92 4.24
CA SER A 406 2.91 23.30 4.71
C SER A 406 1.76 23.44 5.73
N PRO A 407 1.85 24.42 6.64
CA PRO A 407 0.81 24.66 7.65
C PRO A 407 -0.53 25.10 7.05
N ASN A 408 -0.57 25.47 5.77
CA ASN A 408 -1.79 25.88 5.08
C ASN A 408 -2.54 24.70 4.42
N VAL A 409 -1.98 23.49 4.45
CA VAL A 409 -2.61 22.28 3.87
C VAL A 409 -3.38 21.50 4.91
N GLY A 410 -2.87 21.45 6.16
CA GLY A 410 -3.44 20.69 7.24
C GLY A 410 -2.58 20.73 8.49
N PHE A 411 -2.88 19.86 9.44
CA PHE A 411 -2.26 19.82 10.75
C PHE A 411 -1.48 18.52 10.97
N LEU A 412 -0.39 18.61 11.74
CA LEU A 412 0.48 17.49 12.09
C LEU A 412 0.62 17.39 13.62
N ALA A 413 0.38 16.20 14.15
CA ALA A 413 0.49 15.90 15.59
C ALA A 413 1.19 14.55 15.82
N ALA A 414 1.71 14.32 17.02
CA ALA A 414 2.35 13.05 17.41
C ALA A 414 1.78 12.49 18.72
N THR A 415 1.30 13.35 19.65
CA THR A 415 0.74 12.93 20.93
C THR A 415 -0.77 13.18 20.99
N ALA A 416 -1.45 12.56 21.96
CA ALA A 416 -2.89 12.73 22.14
C ALA A 416 -3.27 14.20 22.41
N GLU A 417 -2.44 14.90 23.16
CA GLU A 417 -2.61 16.32 23.50
C GLU A 417 -2.49 17.19 22.24
N GLU A 418 -1.45 16.98 21.44
CA GLU A 418 -1.26 17.72 20.18
C GLU A 418 -2.42 17.49 19.21
N TYR A 419 -2.89 16.24 19.07
CA TYR A 419 -4.06 15.92 18.26
C TYR A 419 -5.32 16.63 18.78
N ALA A 420 -5.51 16.66 20.11
CA ALA A 420 -6.63 17.34 20.74
C ALA A 420 -6.60 18.86 20.50
N ASP A 421 -5.42 19.48 20.60
CA ASP A 421 -5.22 20.89 20.31
C ASP A 421 -5.53 21.22 18.86
N CYS A 422 -5.03 20.40 17.93
CA CYS A 422 -5.31 20.57 16.50
C CYS A 422 -6.81 20.40 16.18
N MET A 423 -7.51 19.42 16.80
CA MET A 423 -8.95 19.26 16.59
C MET A 423 -9.72 20.49 17.05
N ALA A 424 -9.42 21.02 18.24
CA ALA A 424 -10.06 22.21 18.77
C ALA A 424 -9.84 23.43 17.86
N GLU A 425 -8.62 23.60 17.36
CA GLU A 425 -8.28 24.70 16.45
C GLU A 425 -9.01 24.58 15.10
N ILE A 426 -9.08 23.37 14.50
CA ILE A 426 -9.78 23.17 13.22
C ILE A 426 -11.27 23.43 13.38
N PHE A 427 -11.90 23.03 14.49
CA PHE A 427 -13.31 23.34 14.76
C PHE A 427 -13.53 24.83 14.96
N ARG A 428 -12.63 25.52 15.67
CA ARG A 428 -12.66 26.98 15.81
C ARG A 428 -12.58 27.67 14.45
N ILE A 429 -11.59 27.30 13.64
CA ILE A 429 -11.45 27.85 12.27
C ILE A 429 -12.71 27.60 11.45
N LYS A 430 -13.29 26.39 11.50
CA LYS A 430 -14.51 26.08 10.74
C LYS A 430 -15.69 26.96 11.15
N ASN A 431 -15.89 27.17 12.44
CA ASN A 431 -17.07 27.85 12.95
C ASN A 431 -16.91 29.37 12.98
N ASP A 432 -15.73 29.88 13.34
CA ASP A 432 -15.49 31.31 13.57
C ASP A 432 -14.80 31.99 12.39
N GLU A 433 -14.04 31.23 11.58
CA GLU A 433 -13.23 31.75 10.46
C GLU A 433 -13.46 30.98 9.16
N PRO A 434 -14.67 30.91 8.61
CA PRO A 434 -14.98 30.05 7.45
C PRO A 434 -14.15 30.36 6.20
N GLU A 435 -13.68 31.60 6.03
CA GLU A 435 -12.78 31.97 4.94
C GLU A 435 -11.36 31.39 5.15
N THR A 436 -10.88 31.28 6.38
CA THR A 436 -9.63 30.59 6.71
C THR A 436 -9.76 29.10 6.41
N TYR A 437 -10.88 28.47 6.79
CA TYR A 437 -11.16 27.06 6.45
C TYR A 437 -11.14 26.85 4.94
N ARG A 438 -11.77 27.75 4.16
CA ARG A 438 -11.77 27.69 2.70
C ARG A 438 -10.38 27.80 2.09
N LYS A 439 -9.50 28.66 2.65
CA LYS A 439 -8.10 28.73 2.23
C LYS A 439 -7.36 27.41 2.42
N PHE A 440 -7.58 26.69 3.54
CA PHE A 440 -7.05 25.32 3.72
C PHE A 440 -7.54 24.38 2.63
N GLN A 441 -8.82 24.43 2.28
CA GLN A 441 -9.38 23.62 1.21
C GLN A 441 -8.71 23.92 -0.15
N GLU A 442 -8.47 25.19 -0.47
CA GLU A 442 -7.85 25.62 -1.72
C GLU A 442 -6.36 25.21 -1.79
N CYS A 443 -5.59 25.48 -0.73
CA CYS A 443 -4.19 25.07 -0.64
C CYS A 443 -4.03 23.54 -0.70
N GLY A 444 -4.91 22.83 -0.01
CA GLY A 444 -4.96 21.37 -0.06
C GLY A 444 -5.19 20.86 -1.49
N MET A 445 -6.18 21.39 -2.20
CA MET A 445 -6.49 21.00 -3.59
C MET A 445 -5.30 21.26 -4.53
N ALA A 446 -4.63 22.39 -4.41
CA ALA A 446 -3.43 22.69 -5.19
C ALA A 446 -2.31 21.67 -4.92
N THR A 447 -2.19 21.22 -3.67
CA THR A 447 -1.17 20.24 -3.27
C THR A 447 -1.46 18.86 -3.83
N ILE A 448 -2.72 18.39 -3.82
CA ILE A 448 -3.05 17.01 -4.19
C ILE A 448 -3.20 16.76 -5.70
N ALA A 449 -3.20 17.80 -6.53
CA ALA A 449 -3.28 17.64 -7.99
C ALA A 449 -2.20 16.69 -8.56
N ARG A 450 -1.01 16.69 -7.96
CA ARG A 450 0.12 15.80 -8.32
C ARG A 450 -0.10 14.31 -7.98
N PHE A 451 -1.17 13.96 -7.28
CA PHE A 451 -1.48 12.58 -6.86
C PHE A 451 -2.67 12.01 -7.65
N SER A 452 -3.13 12.69 -8.69
CA SER A 452 -4.21 12.19 -9.55
C SER A 452 -3.78 10.97 -10.34
N ASP A 453 -4.75 10.23 -10.87
CA ASP A 453 -4.51 9.07 -11.74
C ASP A 453 -3.73 9.49 -13.00
N GLU A 454 -4.01 10.67 -13.54
CA GLU A 454 -3.33 11.24 -14.71
C GLU A 454 -1.86 11.54 -14.42
N SER A 455 -1.58 12.26 -13.31
CA SER A 455 -0.19 12.58 -12.89
C SER A 455 0.64 11.32 -12.62
N PHE A 456 0.03 10.31 -12.00
CA PHE A 456 0.64 9.00 -11.82
C PHE A 456 0.97 8.36 -13.16
N GLY A 457 -0.01 8.31 -14.08
CA GLY A 457 0.14 7.69 -15.41
C GLY A 457 1.26 8.35 -16.24
N GLU A 458 1.30 9.68 -16.28
CA GLU A 458 2.34 10.44 -16.97
C GLU A 458 3.74 10.15 -16.41
N LYS A 459 3.88 10.17 -15.08
CA LYS A 459 5.17 9.92 -14.44
C LYS A 459 5.61 8.48 -14.59
N LEU A 460 4.67 7.53 -14.47
CA LEU A 460 4.91 6.10 -14.66
C LEU A 460 5.40 5.83 -16.09
N THR A 461 4.62 6.22 -17.10
CA THR A 461 4.95 5.93 -18.52
C THR A 461 6.25 6.62 -18.95
N ALA A 462 6.48 7.86 -18.52
CA ALA A 462 7.77 8.55 -18.74
C ALA A 462 8.96 7.77 -18.15
N SER A 463 8.79 7.20 -16.95
CA SER A 463 9.83 6.41 -16.28
C SER A 463 10.07 5.06 -16.99
N LEU A 464 9.01 4.48 -17.53
CA LEU A 464 9.05 3.17 -18.19
C LEU A 464 9.60 3.20 -19.64
N ARG A 465 9.59 4.34 -20.33
CA ARG A 465 9.93 4.44 -21.76
C ARG A 465 11.27 3.80 -22.15
N ARG A 466 12.27 3.83 -21.28
CA ARG A 466 13.60 3.23 -21.52
C ARG A 466 13.70 1.77 -21.09
N HIS A 467 12.72 1.27 -20.35
CA HIS A 467 12.72 -0.05 -19.73
C HIS A 467 11.71 -1.01 -20.37
N LEU A 468 10.65 -0.48 -20.95
CA LEU A 468 9.72 -1.28 -21.74
C LEU A 468 10.27 -1.38 -23.18
N PRO A 469 10.23 -2.57 -23.77
CA PRO A 469 10.59 -2.75 -25.17
C PRO A 469 9.60 -2.02 -26.09
N SER A 470 10.10 -1.44 -27.17
CA SER A 470 9.30 -0.80 -28.23
C SER A 470 8.51 -1.86 -29.02
#